data_42251909aa8cc31d3bf90684a5d5612b
#
_entry.id   42251909aa8cc31d3bf90684a5d5612b
#
_cell.length_a   1.000
_cell.length_b   1.000
_cell.length_c   1.000
_cell.angle_alpha   90.00
_cell.angle_beta   90.00
_cell.angle_gamma   90.00
#
_symmetry.space_group_name_H-M   'P 1'
#
loop_
_entity.id
_entity.type
_entity.pdbx_description
1 polymer ?
#
loop_
_entity_poly.entity_id
_entity_poly.type
_entity_poly.pdbx_seq_one_letter_code
_entity_poly.pdbx_strand_id
1 'polypeptide(L)'
;MQTAVVNRASPASLNRTGLEQAVNVSVSPLPENGSTVQAVIAGMLVMLAGTIPRNILFAANLRYVPSLPWAVPIVAVYLWIFWRYLSGDGPPPETRAWRRSSLRANPLSARAWTLALLAGGLGIVALVLGLWLANRMVVLPAQDASELAGIPPLTVWSLLLVAAPIAGIIEEAAFRGYMQRPIERRHGPAIAILITGTMFAVAHLDFTPILWPYYVAVAAVYGMVSFLTDSIWPAIVLHTAGNLYSNTDLLLHGKAEWQASAGPSELVWSTGVDHAFAMTLAAFLVVSAGAWLAYRGLAATATTPATPPSGQI
;
A
#
# COMPACT_ATOMS: atom_id res chain seq x y z
N MET A 1 -27.05 6.95 81.61
CA MET A 1 -25.84 7.52 81.05
C MET A 1 -25.11 6.45 80.29
N GLN A 2 -25.41 6.33 79.02
CA GLN A 2 -24.77 5.35 78.12
C GLN A 2 -24.05 6.14 77.02
N THR A 3 -22.75 6.08 77.01
CA THR A 3 -21.84 6.70 76.05
C THR A 3 -21.82 5.87 74.75
N ALA A 4 -22.27 6.48 73.66
CA ALA A 4 -22.19 5.90 72.33
C ALA A 4 -20.74 5.99 71.83
N VAL A 5 -20.11 4.87 71.55
CA VAL A 5 -18.83 4.75 70.87
C VAL A 5 -19.04 4.89 69.36
N VAL A 6 -18.56 5.98 68.80
CA VAL A 6 -18.54 6.19 67.35
C VAL A 6 -17.37 5.36 66.77
N ASN A 7 -17.68 4.33 66.09
CA ASN A 7 -16.74 3.50 65.37
C ASN A 7 -16.37 4.19 64.03
N ARG A 8 -15.17 4.77 63.94
CA ARG A 8 -14.59 5.30 62.70
C ARG A 8 -14.22 4.11 61.81
N ALA A 9 -14.99 3.88 60.75
CA ALA A 9 -14.62 2.96 59.69
C ALA A 9 -13.32 3.47 59.00
N SER A 10 -12.32 2.63 58.95
CA SER A 10 -11.06 2.80 58.20
C SER A 10 -11.35 2.87 56.73
N PRO A 11 -10.64 3.71 55.91
CA PRO A 11 -10.84 3.72 54.46
C PRO A 11 -10.44 2.36 53.90
N ALA A 12 -11.43 1.69 53.33
CA ALA A 12 -11.27 0.40 52.71
C ALA A 12 -10.15 0.46 51.67
N SER A 13 -9.19 -0.42 51.83
CA SER A 13 -8.18 -0.76 50.85
C SER A 13 -8.89 -1.16 49.54
N LEU A 14 -8.88 -0.24 48.57
CA LEU A 14 -9.28 -0.57 47.21
C LEU A 14 -8.34 -1.67 46.70
N ASN A 15 -8.88 -2.86 46.62
CA ASN A 15 -8.18 -4.06 46.23
C ASN A 15 -7.71 -3.89 44.77
N ARG A 16 -6.39 -3.98 44.55
CA ARG A 16 -5.78 -3.89 43.20
C ARG A 16 -6.45 -4.79 42.17
N THR A 17 -7.00 -5.91 42.60
CA THR A 17 -7.79 -6.82 41.74
C THR A 17 -9.09 -6.22 41.22
N GLY A 18 -9.73 -5.30 41.91
CA GLY A 18 -10.94 -4.60 41.46
C GLY A 18 -10.65 -3.54 40.37
N LEU A 19 -9.47 -2.90 40.42
CA LEU A 19 -9.03 -1.97 39.39
C LEU A 19 -8.54 -2.69 38.13
N GLU A 20 -7.89 -3.85 38.29
CA GLU A 20 -7.49 -4.69 37.15
C GLU A 20 -8.70 -5.34 36.46
N GLN A 21 -9.76 -5.65 37.18
CA GLN A 21 -11.03 -6.12 36.58
C GLN A 21 -11.84 -5.01 35.92
N ALA A 22 -11.76 -3.77 36.38
CA ALA A 22 -12.45 -2.63 35.75
C ALA A 22 -11.74 -2.11 34.49
N VAL A 23 -10.44 -2.39 34.32
CA VAL A 23 -9.67 -2.04 33.11
C VAL A 23 -9.72 -3.18 32.08
N ASN A 24 -10.15 -4.38 32.46
CA ASN A 24 -10.44 -5.47 31.55
C ASN A 24 -11.85 -5.28 30.95
N VAL A 25 -12.08 -4.13 30.28
CA VAL A 25 -13.03 -4.08 29.19
C VAL A 25 -12.54 -5.12 28.20
N SER A 26 -13.19 -6.26 28.19
CA SER A 26 -12.96 -7.30 27.20
C SER A 26 -13.19 -6.69 25.82
N VAL A 27 -12.15 -6.08 25.27
CA VAL A 27 -12.02 -5.94 23.84
C VAL A 27 -12.04 -7.37 23.36
N SER A 28 -13.21 -7.83 22.89
CA SER A 28 -13.35 -9.14 22.28
C SER A 28 -12.17 -9.25 21.33
N PRO A 29 -11.25 -10.21 21.53
CA PRO A 29 -10.16 -10.34 20.61
C PRO A 29 -10.81 -10.45 19.24
N LEU A 30 -10.39 -9.58 18.33
CA LEU A 30 -10.75 -9.72 16.92
C LEU A 30 -10.66 -11.20 16.61
N PRO A 31 -11.54 -11.78 15.75
CA PRO A 31 -11.44 -13.18 15.44
C PRO A 31 -10.01 -13.44 14.94
N GLU A 32 -9.15 -13.84 15.85
CA GLU A 32 -7.76 -14.24 15.58
C GLU A 32 -7.72 -15.41 14.61
N ASN A 33 -8.89 -15.96 14.32
CA ASN A 33 -9.18 -17.14 13.52
C ASN A 33 -9.75 -16.84 12.14
N GLY A 34 -9.72 -15.60 11.65
CA GLY A 34 -10.10 -15.32 10.26
C GLY A 34 -9.24 -16.14 9.31
N SER A 35 -9.86 -16.95 8.43
CA SER A 35 -9.10 -17.74 7.45
C SER A 35 -8.37 -16.83 6.47
N THR A 36 -7.30 -17.33 5.84
CA THR A 36 -6.62 -16.64 4.74
C THR A 36 -7.60 -16.22 3.64
N VAL A 37 -8.59 -17.07 3.36
CA VAL A 37 -9.66 -16.77 2.39
C VAL A 37 -10.48 -15.56 2.82
N GLN A 38 -10.84 -15.45 4.10
CA GLN A 38 -11.57 -14.29 4.62
C GLN A 38 -10.77 -13.00 4.51
N ALA A 39 -9.44 -13.04 4.74
CA ALA A 39 -8.56 -11.90 4.56
C ALA A 39 -8.49 -11.49 3.08
N VAL A 40 -8.38 -12.44 2.16
CA VAL A 40 -8.42 -12.18 0.71
C VAL A 40 -9.75 -11.56 0.32
N ILE A 41 -10.88 -12.12 0.75
CA ILE A 41 -12.21 -11.58 0.46
C ILE A 41 -12.34 -10.15 1.01
N ALA A 42 -11.93 -9.91 2.27
CA ALA A 42 -12.01 -8.58 2.87
C ALA A 42 -11.19 -7.54 2.08
N GLY A 43 -9.94 -7.87 1.72
CA GLY A 43 -9.10 -7.00 0.89
C GLY A 43 -9.72 -6.75 -0.48
N MET A 44 -10.23 -7.79 -1.16
CA MET A 44 -10.87 -7.62 -2.47
C MET A 44 -12.16 -6.77 -2.37
N LEU A 45 -12.95 -6.92 -1.31
CA LEU A 45 -14.12 -6.06 -1.10
C LEU A 45 -13.73 -4.60 -0.89
N VAL A 46 -12.66 -4.32 -0.14
CA VAL A 46 -12.12 -2.96 0.02
C VAL A 46 -11.64 -2.41 -1.32
N MET A 47 -10.92 -3.23 -2.10
CA MET A 47 -10.46 -2.86 -3.45
C MET A 47 -11.64 -2.50 -4.37
N LEU A 48 -12.65 -3.36 -4.45
CA LEU A 48 -13.82 -3.13 -5.30
C LEU A 48 -14.64 -1.93 -4.84
N ALA A 49 -14.86 -1.78 -3.53
CA ALA A 49 -15.57 -0.64 -2.97
C ALA A 49 -14.86 0.69 -3.31
N GLY A 50 -13.52 0.73 -3.30
CA GLY A 50 -12.78 1.92 -3.70
C GLY A 50 -12.78 2.17 -5.21
N THR A 51 -12.54 1.12 -5.99
CA THR A 51 -12.26 1.24 -7.43
C THR A 51 -13.52 1.40 -8.29
N ILE A 52 -14.61 0.66 -8.00
CA ILE A 52 -15.82 0.70 -8.82
C ILE A 52 -16.44 2.10 -8.89
N PRO A 53 -16.72 2.81 -7.77
CA PRO A 53 -17.28 4.16 -7.83
C PRO A 53 -16.38 5.16 -8.56
N ARG A 54 -15.06 5.07 -8.34
CA ARG A 54 -14.08 5.89 -9.06
C ARG A 54 -14.18 5.66 -10.58
N ASN A 55 -14.16 4.40 -11.02
CA ASN A 55 -14.20 4.06 -12.44
C ASN A 55 -15.51 4.50 -13.10
N ILE A 56 -16.65 4.33 -12.41
CA ILE A 56 -17.95 4.81 -12.88
C ILE A 56 -17.93 6.32 -13.07
N LEU A 57 -17.43 7.07 -12.07
CA LEU A 57 -17.36 8.53 -12.14
C LEU A 57 -16.42 9.03 -13.25
N PHE A 58 -15.27 8.40 -13.42
CA PHE A 58 -14.32 8.74 -14.49
C PHE A 58 -14.91 8.42 -15.88
N ALA A 59 -15.51 7.24 -16.04
CA ALA A 59 -16.17 6.87 -17.27
C ALA A 59 -17.35 7.81 -17.60
N ALA A 60 -18.16 8.17 -16.61
CA ALA A 60 -19.24 9.14 -16.78
C ALA A 60 -18.71 10.54 -17.15
N ASN A 61 -17.60 10.96 -16.54
CA ASN A 61 -16.95 12.23 -16.90
C ASN A 61 -16.56 12.26 -18.38
N LEU A 62 -15.87 11.22 -18.82
CA LEU A 62 -15.38 11.11 -20.20
C LEU A 62 -16.53 10.97 -21.21
N ARG A 63 -17.61 10.30 -20.80
CA ARG A 63 -18.77 10.03 -21.70
C ARG A 63 -19.70 11.22 -21.87
N TYR A 64 -19.95 11.98 -20.79
CA TYR A 64 -21.02 13.00 -20.80
C TYR A 64 -20.52 14.43 -20.84
N VAL A 65 -19.42 14.75 -20.13
CA VAL A 65 -18.86 16.11 -20.10
C VAL A 65 -17.31 16.01 -20.09
N PRO A 66 -16.71 15.61 -21.22
CA PRO A 66 -15.25 15.43 -21.30
C PRO A 66 -14.46 16.74 -21.23
N SER A 67 -15.12 17.90 -21.42
CA SER A 67 -14.46 19.22 -21.40
C SER A 67 -14.08 19.71 -19.99
N LEU A 68 -14.67 19.13 -18.95
CA LEU A 68 -14.47 19.55 -17.56
C LEU A 68 -14.21 18.31 -16.68
N PRO A 69 -13.15 18.27 -15.85
CA PRO A 69 -12.85 17.14 -14.97
C PRO A 69 -13.72 17.17 -13.70
N TRP A 70 -15.06 17.16 -13.83
CA TRP A 70 -16.01 17.26 -12.73
C TRP A 70 -15.99 16.05 -11.78
N ALA A 71 -15.55 14.88 -12.26
CA ALA A 71 -15.46 13.70 -11.42
C ALA A 71 -14.39 13.83 -10.32
N VAL A 72 -13.35 14.64 -10.52
CA VAL A 72 -12.24 14.80 -9.59
C VAL A 72 -12.68 15.22 -8.18
N PRO A 73 -13.41 16.33 -7.99
CA PRO A 73 -13.87 16.72 -6.66
C PRO A 73 -14.84 15.70 -6.03
N ILE A 74 -15.67 15.03 -6.83
CA ILE A 74 -16.61 14.02 -6.32
C ILE A 74 -15.86 12.80 -5.80
N VAL A 75 -14.86 12.32 -6.56
CA VAL A 75 -14.02 11.18 -6.13
C VAL A 75 -13.18 11.56 -4.91
N ALA A 76 -12.71 12.80 -4.80
CA ALA A 76 -11.99 13.26 -3.61
C ALA A 76 -12.86 13.20 -2.34
N VAL A 77 -14.12 13.65 -2.42
CA VAL A 77 -15.09 13.55 -1.31
C VAL A 77 -15.38 12.08 -1.00
N TYR A 78 -15.62 11.27 -2.03
CA TYR A 78 -15.84 9.83 -1.86
C TYR A 78 -14.65 9.18 -1.15
N LEU A 79 -13.42 9.43 -1.60
CA LEU A 79 -12.20 8.88 -1.02
C LEU A 79 -12.02 9.30 0.44
N TRP A 80 -12.35 10.54 0.78
CA TRP A 80 -12.33 11.02 2.15
C TRP A 80 -13.33 10.24 3.04
N ILE A 81 -14.58 10.03 2.59
CA ILE A 81 -15.59 9.23 3.30
C ILE A 81 -15.11 7.78 3.43
N PHE A 82 -14.62 7.19 2.35
CA PHE A 82 -14.09 5.84 2.31
C PHE A 82 -12.93 5.65 3.31
N TRP A 83 -11.96 6.56 3.31
CA TRP A 83 -10.86 6.54 4.28
C TRP A 83 -11.33 6.64 5.72
N ARG A 84 -12.26 7.57 6.01
CA ARG A 84 -12.87 7.71 7.33
C ARG A 84 -13.52 6.41 7.79
N TYR A 85 -14.29 5.77 6.91
CA TYR A 85 -14.90 4.48 7.20
C TYR A 85 -13.85 3.39 7.50
N LEU A 86 -12.84 3.24 6.67
CA LEU A 86 -11.76 2.26 6.88
C LEU A 86 -10.96 2.55 8.16
N SER A 87 -10.81 3.81 8.54
CA SER A 87 -10.17 4.25 9.79
C SER A 87 -11.03 4.00 11.05
N GLY A 88 -12.20 3.42 10.89
CA GLY A 88 -13.08 3.04 11.99
C GLY A 88 -14.20 4.02 12.29
N ASP A 89 -14.42 5.05 11.48
CA ASP A 89 -15.57 5.92 11.64
C ASP A 89 -16.84 5.31 11.05
N GLY A 90 -17.99 5.75 11.52
CA GLY A 90 -19.29 5.29 11.04
C GLY A 90 -19.68 3.88 11.53
N PRO A 91 -20.93 3.46 11.21
CA PRO A 91 -21.48 2.18 11.60
C PRO A 91 -20.89 1.01 10.79
N PRO A 92 -20.92 -0.23 11.31
CA PRO A 92 -21.33 -0.57 12.66
C PRO A 92 -20.20 -0.37 13.68
N PRO A 93 -20.48 0.12 14.89
CA PRO A 93 -19.46 0.46 15.89
C PRO A 93 -18.65 -0.75 16.35
N GLU A 94 -19.20 -1.94 16.31
CA GLU A 94 -18.55 -3.21 16.70
C GLU A 94 -17.34 -3.53 15.80
N THR A 95 -17.33 -3.07 14.55
CA THR A 95 -16.23 -3.29 13.61
C THR A 95 -15.13 -2.21 13.69
N ARG A 96 -15.34 -1.16 14.47
CA ARG A 96 -14.41 0.00 14.53
C ARG A 96 -12.97 -0.40 14.85
N ALA A 97 -12.78 -1.16 15.91
CA ALA A 97 -11.45 -1.60 16.34
C ALA A 97 -10.79 -2.49 15.28
N TRP A 98 -11.56 -3.40 14.70
CA TRP A 98 -11.10 -4.27 13.62
C TRP A 98 -10.71 -3.47 12.36
N ARG A 99 -11.56 -2.54 11.90
CA ARG A 99 -11.26 -1.70 10.73
C ARG A 99 -9.97 -0.91 10.94
N ARG A 100 -9.84 -0.25 12.10
CA ARG A 100 -8.66 0.54 12.44
C ARG A 100 -7.39 -0.31 12.50
N SER A 101 -7.44 -1.47 13.13
CA SER A 101 -6.30 -2.38 13.20
C SER A 101 -5.96 -3.00 11.84
N SER A 102 -6.96 -3.31 11.01
CA SER A 102 -6.75 -3.85 9.66
C SER A 102 -6.16 -2.83 8.71
N LEU A 103 -6.58 -1.57 8.79
CA LEU A 103 -6.05 -0.50 7.94
C LEU A 103 -4.55 -0.28 8.13
N ARG A 104 -4.02 -0.52 9.34
CA ARG A 104 -2.58 -0.41 9.62
C ARG A 104 -1.99 0.98 9.32
N ALA A 105 -2.78 2.05 9.47
CA ALA A 105 -2.35 3.44 9.24
C ALA A 105 -1.65 4.03 10.48
N ASN A 106 -0.63 3.34 10.98
CA ASN A 106 0.09 3.74 12.19
C ASN A 106 1.05 4.91 11.92
N PRO A 107 1.19 5.87 12.87
CA PRO A 107 2.16 6.94 12.75
C PRO A 107 3.59 6.39 12.84
N LEU A 108 4.52 7.07 12.18
CA LEU A 108 5.93 6.67 12.10
C LEU A 108 6.85 7.79 12.60
N SER A 109 7.97 7.42 13.18
CA SER A 109 9.06 8.36 13.46
C SER A 109 9.69 8.86 12.16
N ALA A 110 10.31 10.04 12.17
CA ALA A 110 11.03 10.59 11.02
C ALA A 110 12.09 9.61 10.48
N ARG A 111 12.80 8.92 11.36
CA ARG A 111 13.81 7.92 10.98
C ARG A 111 13.16 6.74 10.23
N ALA A 112 12.04 6.21 10.73
CA ALA A 112 11.32 5.12 10.08
C ALA A 112 10.80 5.56 8.70
N TRP A 113 10.26 6.77 8.58
CA TRP A 113 9.88 7.37 7.31
C TRP A 113 11.03 7.42 6.31
N THR A 114 12.16 8.02 6.70
CA THR A 114 13.33 8.16 5.82
C THR A 114 13.84 6.80 5.33
N LEU A 115 13.99 5.84 6.23
CA LEU A 115 14.48 4.50 5.87
C LEU A 115 13.49 3.74 5.02
N ALA A 116 12.19 3.85 5.29
CA ALA A 116 11.14 3.21 4.51
C ALA A 116 11.08 3.74 3.08
N LEU A 117 11.12 5.08 2.90
CA LEU A 117 11.12 5.71 1.59
C LEU A 117 12.43 5.42 0.83
N LEU A 118 13.57 5.38 1.52
CA LEU A 118 14.85 5.01 0.92
C LEU A 118 14.84 3.56 0.44
N ALA A 119 14.44 2.62 1.32
CA ALA A 119 14.42 1.20 0.98
C ALA A 119 13.43 0.90 -0.15
N GLY A 120 12.20 1.41 -0.03
CA GLY A 120 11.17 1.24 -1.06
C GLY A 120 11.52 1.96 -2.36
N GLY A 121 12.06 3.19 -2.30
CA GLY A 121 12.48 3.94 -3.46
C GLY A 121 13.59 3.24 -4.24
N LEU A 122 14.63 2.75 -3.55
CA LEU A 122 15.67 1.94 -4.18
C LEU A 122 15.10 0.63 -4.76
N GLY A 123 14.13 0.01 -4.08
CA GLY A 123 13.43 -1.15 -4.59
C GLY A 123 12.69 -0.87 -5.90
N ILE A 124 11.98 0.26 -6.00
CA ILE A 124 11.31 0.68 -7.24
C ILE A 124 12.32 0.99 -8.35
N VAL A 125 13.41 1.70 -8.04
CA VAL A 125 14.47 1.96 -9.03
C VAL A 125 15.07 0.65 -9.54
N ALA A 126 15.32 -0.32 -8.67
CA ALA A 126 15.77 -1.66 -9.08
C ALA A 126 14.74 -2.34 -10.00
N LEU A 127 13.44 -2.23 -9.70
CA LEU A 127 12.39 -2.78 -10.58
C LEU A 127 12.37 -2.11 -11.96
N VAL A 128 12.52 -0.79 -12.03
CA VAL A 128 12.60 -0.05 -13.31
C VAL A 128 13.81 -0.52 -14.13
N LEU A 129 14.99 -0.64 -13.50
CA LEU A 129 16.18 -1.18 -14.17
C LEU A 129 15.97 -2.64 -14.59
N GLY A 130 15.32 -3.44 -13.76
CA GLY A 130 14.93 -4.82 -14.09
C GLY A 130 13.98 -4.90 -15.30
N LEU A 131 13.01 -3.97 -15.41
CA LEU A 131 12.14 -3.86 -16.58
C LEU A 131 12.93 -3.49 -17.85
N TRP A 132 13.90 -2.60 -17.75
CA TRP A 132 14.78 -2.27 -18.87
C TRP A 132 15.55 -3.50 -19.37
N LEU A 133 16.08 -4.29 -18.44
CA LEU A 133 16.71 -5.56 -18.79
C LEU A 133 15.71 -6.56 -19.40
N ALA A 134 14.51 -6.67 -18.82
CA ALA A 134 13.46 -7.53 -19.34
C ALA A 134 13.04 -7.16 -20.77
N ASN A 135 12.89 -5.86 -21.07
CA ASN A 135 12.59 -5.36 -22.43
C ASN A 135 13.67 -5.71 -23.45
N ARG A 136 14.94 -5.90 -23.02
CA ARG A 136 16.05 -6.36 -23.87
C ARG A 136 16.11 -7.90 -23.99
N MET A 137 15.37 -8.63 -23.17
CA MET A 137 15.37 -10.10 -23.17
C MET A 137 14.11 -10.69 -23.79
N VAL A 138 12.96 -10.01 -23.65
CA VAL A 138 11.66 -10.45 -24.12
C VAL A 138 10.85 -9.28 -24.67
N VAL A 139 9.97 -9.55 -25.61
CA VAL A 139 9.02 -8.57 -26.13
C VAL A 139 7.87 -8.45 -25.12
N LEU A 140 7.75 -7.28 -24.49
CA LEU A 140 6.63 -6.96 -23.63
C LEU A 140 5.47 -6.36 -24.46
N PRO A 141 4.20 -6.56 -24.05
CA PRO A 141 3.05 -6.05 -24.77
C PRO A 141 3.07 -4.52 -24.82
N ALA A 142 2.68 -3.96 -25.96
CA ALA A 142 2.43 -2.53 -26.09
C ALA A 142 1.07 -2.17 -25.49
N GLN A 143 0.96 -0.98 -24.90
CA GLN A 143 -0.31 -0.43 -24.49
C GLN A 143 -0.85 0.48 -25.59
N ASP A 144 -2.13 0.32 -25.93
CA ASP A 144 -2.83 1.24 -26.85
C ASP A 144 -3.36 2.44 -26.04
N ALA A 145 -2.80 3.60 -26.29
CA ALA A 145 -3.24 4.86 -25.71
C ALA A 145 -4.19 5.64 -26.65
N SER A 146 -4.60 5.05 -27.78
CA SER A 146 -5.47 5.71 -28.78
C SER A 146 -6.83 6.16 -28.20
N GLU A 147 -7.34 5.46 -27.18
CA GLU A 147 -8.58 5.85 -26.50
C GLU A 147 -8.49 7.22 -25.81
N LEU A 148 -7.29 7.71 -25.51
CA LEU A 148 -7.09 9.04 -24.95
C LEU A 148 -7.10 10.14 -26.01
N ALA A 149 -7.00 9.77 -27.31
CA ALA A 149 -7.01 10.70 -28.41
C ALA A 149 -8.38 11.40 -28.52
N GLY A 150 -8.36 12.72 -28.63
CA GLY A 150 -9.60 13.54 -28.75
C GLY A 150 -10.24 13.94 -27.42
N ILE A 151 -9.74 13.45 -26.29
CA ILE A 151 -10.17 13.95 -24.98
C ILE A 151 -9.41 15.27 -24.67
N PRO A 152 -10.08 16.32 -24.16
CA PRO A 152 -9.39 17.56 -23.81
C PRO A 152 -8.22 17.32 -22.85
N PRO A 153 -7.02 17.87 -23.12
CA PRO A 153 -5.81 17.61 -22.35
C PRO A 153 -5.98 17.89 -20.84
N LEU A 154 -6.67 18.98 -20.48
CA LEU A 154 -6.94 19.31 -19.07
C LEU A 154 -7.65 18.17 -18.34
N THR A 155 -8.64 17.55 -18.99
CA THR A 155 -9.40 16.44 -18.40
C THR A 155 -8.54 15.20 -18.27
N VAL A 156 -7.82 14.79 -19.34
CA VAL A 156 -6.93 13.61 -19.30
C VAL A 156 -5.88 13.76 -18.21
N TRP A 157 -5.16 14.89 -18.19
CA TRP A 157 -4.16 15.15 -17.16
C TRP A 157 -4.74 15.14 -15.76
N SER A 158 -5.89 15.81 -15.55
CA SER A 158 -6.53 15.86 -14.23
C SER A 158 -6.94 14.47 -13.73
N LEU A 159 -7.57 13.66 -14.59
CA LEU A 159 -8.02 12.33 -14.21
C LEU A 159 -6.85 11.37 -13.94
N LEU A 160 -5.82 11.36 -14.78
CA LEU A 160 -4.68 10.45 -14.62
C LEU A 160 -3.77 10.84 -13.44
N LEU A 161 -3.51 12.14 -13.23
CA LEU A 161 -2.71 12.57 -12.08
C LEU A 161 -3.43 12.34 -10.76
N VAL A 162 -4.76 12.54 -10.72
CA VAL A 162 -5.55 12.26 -9.51
C VAL A 162 -5.78 10.76 -9.31
N ALA A 163 -5.80 9.96 -10.38
CA ALA A 163 -5.88 8.50 -10.26
C ALA A 163 -4.74 7.91 -9.46
N ALA A 164 -3.53 8.49 -9.54
CA ALA A 164 -2.34 7.97 -8.85
C ALA A 164 -2.47 7.94 -7.31
N PRO A 165 -2.78 9.04 -6.60
CA PRO A 165 -2.97 8.99 -5.15
C PRO A 165 -4.23 8.20 -4.76
N ILE A 166 -5.27 8.20 -5.59
CA ILE A 166 -6.48 7.42 -5.33
C ILE A 166 -6.15 5.92 -5.35
N ALA A 167 -5.44 5.45 -6.37
CA ALA A 167 -5.01 4.06 -6.47
C ALA A 167 -4.10 3.70 -5.29
N GLY A 168 -3.09 4.52 -4.98
CA GLY A 168 -2.20 4.29 -3.84
C GLY A 168 -2.95 4.14 -2.52
N ILE A 169 -3.97 4.96 -2.25
CA ILE A 169 -4.76 4.86 -1.02
C ILE A 169 -5.65 3.61 -1.01
N ILE A 170 -6.40 3.35 -2.08
CA ILE A 170 -7.34 2.24 -2.15
C ILE A 170 -6.60 0.91 -2.11
N GLU A 171 -5.56 0.77 -2.93
CA GLU A 171 -4.85 -0.49 -3.10
C GLU A 171 -3.97 -0.83 -1.90
N GLU A 172 -3.29 0.15 -1.30
CA GLU A 172 -2.52 -0.13 -0.10
C GLU A 172 -3.43 -0.44 1.11
N ALA A 173 -4.57 0.24 1.25
CA ALA A 173 -5.55 -0.14 2.26
C ALA A 173 -6.06 -1.58 2.04
N ALA A 174 -6.40 -1.95 0.81
CA ALA A 174 -6.92 -3.26 0.45
C ALA A 174 -5.87 -4.37 0.66
N PHE A 175 -4.71 -4.23 0.00
CA PHE A 175 -3.72 -5.30 -0.07
C PHE A 175 -2.81 -5.33 1.16
N ARG A 176 -2.27 -4.20 1.63
CA ARG A 176 -1.30 -4.17 2.75
C ARG A 176 -1.98 -4.04 4.09
N GLY A 177 -3.15 -3.40 4.13
CA GLY A 177 -4.00 -3.32 5.30
C GLY A 177 -4.84 -4.59 5.49
N TYR A 178 -5.98 -4.64 4.84
CA TYR A 178 -7.03 -5.63 5.09
C TYR A 178 -6.69 -7.06 4.67
N MET A 179 -5.83 -7.26 3.68
CA MET A 179 -5.44 -8.58 3.20
C MET A 179 -4.13 -9.07 3.83
N GLN A 180 -3.03 -8.34 3.68
CA GLN A 180 -1.69 -8.79 4.06
C GLN A 180 -1.57 -9.00 5.58
N ARG A 181 -2.02 -8.03 6.39
CA ARG A 181 -1.82 -8.08 7.85
C ARG A 181 -2.40 -9.32 8.54
N PRO A 182 -3.63 -9.75 8.28
CA PRO A 182 -4.16 -11.00 8.86
C PRO A 182 -3.39 -12.24 8.40
N ILE A 183 -2.94 -12.26 7.14
CA ILE A 183 -2.17 -13.38 6.58
C ILE A 183 -0.77 -13.44 7.20
N GLU A 184 -0.11 -12.28 7.41
CA GLU A 184 1.18 -12.18 8.10
C GLU A 184 1.17 -12.81 9.49
N ARG A 185 0.12 -12.52 10.26
CA ARG A 185 -0.05 -13.07 11.61
C ARG A 185 -0.18 -14.58 11.62
N ARG A 186 -0.70 -15.16 10.56
CA ARG A 186 -0.98 -16.59 10.46
C ARG A 186 0.16 -17.38 9.80
N HIS A 187 0.77 -16.83 8.76
CA HIS A 187 1.70 -17.56 7.89
C HIS A 187 3.08 -16.89 7.77
N GLY A 188 3.26 -15.74 8.43
CA GLY A 188 4.47 -14.94 8.30
C GLY A 188 4.48 -14.04 7.04
N PRO A 189 5.43 -13.10 6.99
CA PRO A 189 5.44 -12.04 5.97
C PRO A 189 5.69 -12.56 4.55
N ALA A 190 6.54 -13.56 4.36
CA ALA A 190 6.88 -14.05 3.02
C ALA A 190 5.65 -14.64 2.31
N ILE A 191 4.88 -15.48 2.99
CA ILE A 191 3.65 -16.08 2.44
C ILE A 191 2.58 -15.00 2.23
N ALA A 192 2.44 -14.07 3.17
CA ALA A 192 1.49 -12.97 3.06
C ALA A 192 1.78 -12.08 1.84
N ILE A 193 3.03 -11.69 1.64
CA ILE A 193 3.47 -10.87 0.51
C ILE A 193 3.26 -11.61 -0.82
N LEU A 194 3.55 -12.91 -0.86
CA LEU A 194 3.34 -13.71 -2.07
C LEU A 194 1.86 -13.80 -2.43
N ILE A 195 0.99 -14.10 -1.45
CA ILE A 195 -0.46 -14.19 -1.68
C ILE A 195 -1.00 -12.83 -2.12
N THR A 196 -0.68 -11.76 -1.40
CA THR A 196 -1.18 -10.42 -1.73
C THR A 196 -0.60 -9.90 -3.04
N GLY A 197 0.65 -10.24 -3.38
CA GLY A 197 1.26 -9.92 -4.67
C GLY A 197 0.58 -10.62 -5.83
N THR A 198 0.23 -11.89 -5.66
CA THR A 198 -0.55 -12.64 -6.66
C THR A 198 -1.95 -12.03 -6.83
N MET A 199 -2.62 -11.69 -5.73
CA MET A 199 -3.94 -11.04 -5.79
C MET A 199 -3.88 -9.64 -6.39
N PHE A 200 -2.78 -8.91 -6.16
CA PHE A 200 -2.50 -7.63 -6.80
C PHE A 200 -2.37 -7.79 -8.32
N ALA A 201 -1.62 -8.79 -8.80
CA ALA A 201 -1.52 -9.10 -10.22
C ALA A 201 -2.88 -9.46 -10.84
N VAL A 202 -3.67 -10.30 -10.15
CA VAL A 202 -5.05 -10.66 -10.59
C VAL A 202 -5.95 -9.42 -10.68
N ALA A 203 -5.83 -8.48 -9.74
CA ALA A 203 -6.66 -7.27 -9.72
C ALA A 203 -6.40 -6.30 -10.88
N HIS A 204 -5.25 -6.39 -11.54
CA HIS A 204 -4.96 -5.64 -12.76
C HIS A 204 -5.72 -6.13 -13.98
N LEU A 205 -6.35 -7.33 -13.91
CA LEU A 205 -7.10 -7.96 -14.99
C LEU A 205 -6.29 -8.13 -16.29
N ASP A 206 -4.98 -8.01 -16.21
CA ASP A 206 -4.06 -8.31 -17.30
C ASP A 206 -3.58 -9.76 -17.14
N PHE A 207 -4.11 -10.63 -18.01
CA PHE A 207 -3.80 -12.05 -18.00
C PHE A 207 -2.59 -12.40 -18.86
N THR A 208 -1.73 -11.44 -19.16
CA THR A 208 -0.45 -11.65 -19.85
C THR A 208 0.57 -12.24 -18.85
N PRO A 209 0.91 -13.53 -18.91
CA PRO A 209 1.67 -14.20 -17.86
C PRO A 209 3.06 -13.58 -17.60
N ILE A 210 3.65 -12.99 -18.63
CA ILE A 210 4.97 -12.35 -18.55
C ILE A 210 5.00 -11.11 -17.66
N LEU A 211 3.84 -10.46 -17.42
CA LEU A 211 3.72 -9.29 -16.55
C LEU A 211 3.50 -9.64 -15.08
N TRP A 212 3.07 -10.88 -14.77
CA TRP A 212 2.78 -11.27 -13.40
C TRP A 212 3.98 -11.19 -12.45
N PRO A 213 5.20 -11.63 -12.83
CA PRO A 213 6.38 -11.44 -11.99
C PRO A 213 6.64 -9.97 -11.65
N TYR A 214 6.40 -9.06 -12.58
CA TYR A 214 6.52 -7.62 -12.35
C TYR A 214 5.52 -7.14 -11.29
N TYR A 215 4.23 -7.44 -11.44
CA TYR A 215 3.21 -7.05 -10.46
C TYR A 215 3.48 -7.63 -9.07
N VAL A 216 3.89 -8.89 -9.00
CA VAL A 216 4.27 -9.52 -7.72
C VAL A 216 5.50 -8.85 -7.11
N ALA A 217 6.49 -8.47 -7.91
CA ALA A 217 7.69 -7.78 -7.42
C ALA A 217 7.40 -6.36 -6.92
N VAL A 218 6.58 -5.58 -7.64
CA VAL A 218 6.07 -4.27 -7.18
C VAL A 218 5.33 -4.42 -5.85
N ALA A 219 4.41 -5.40 -5.79
CA ALA A 219 3.66 -5.70 -4.57
C ALA A 219 4.57 -6.10 -3.41
N ALA A 220 5.68 -6.80 -3.67
CA ALA A 220 6.64 -7.19 -2.65
C ALA A 220 7.40 -5.98 -2.06
N VAL A 221 7.75 -4.98 -2.87
CA VAL A 221 8.36 -3.72 -2.38
C VAL A 221 7.43 -3.04 -1.38
N TYR A 222 6.17 -2.80 -1.74
CA TYR A 222 5.18 -2.15 -0.87
C TYR A 222 4.84 -3.01 0.35
N GLY A 223 4.69 -4.32 0.15
CA GLY A 223 4.39 -5.27 1.22
C GLY A 223 5.49 -5.36 2.28
N MET A 224 6.75 -5.38 1.85
CA MET A 224 7.90 -5.42 2.76
C MET A 224 8.03 -4.12 3.56
N VAL A 225 7.87 -2.96 2.92
CA VAL A 225 7.88 -1.66 3.61
C VAL A 225 6.76 -1.60 4.65
N SER A 226 5.54 -2.00 4.28
CA SER A 226 4.40 -2.03 5.20
C SER A 226 4.60 -3.01 6.36
N PHE A 227 5.22 -4.17 6.11
CA PHE A 227 5.55 -5.15 7.13
C PHE A 227 6.56 -4.59 8.14
N LEU A 228 7.69 -4.06 7.66
CA LEU A 228 8.78 -3.60 8.51
C LEU A 228 8.43 -2.33 9.31
N THR A 229 7.52 -1.51 8.82
CA THR A 229 7.08 -0.29 9.50
C THR A 229 5.81 -0.46 10.33
N ASP A 230 5.13 -1.58 10.21
CA ASP A 230 3.75 -1.75 10.69
C ASP A 230 2.82 -0.61 10.25
N SER A 231 3.03 -0.06 9.05
CA SER A 231 2.27 1.09 8.52
C SER A 231 2.16 1.05 7.00
N ILE A 232 0.97 1.37 6.47
CA ILE A 232 0.76 1.49 5.01
C ILE A 232 1.17 2.86 4.45
N TRP A 233 1.44 3.86 5.29
CA TRP A 233 1.72 5.22 4.83
C TRP A 233 2.90 5.33 3.87
N PRO A 234 4.08 4.72 4.13
CA PRO A 234 5.19 4.78 3.18
C PRO A 234 4.87 4.08 1.87
N ALA A 235 4.12 2.97 1.92
CA ALA A 235 3.69 2.27 0.71
C ALA A 235 2.72 3.12 -0.12
N ILE A 236 1.77 3.84 0.50
CA ILE A 236 0.89 4.80 -0.20
C ILE A 236 1.72 5.87 -0.92
N VAL A 237 2.73 6.44 -0.26
CA VAL A 237 3.59 7.48 -0.87
C VAL A 237 4.37 6.91 -2.05
N LEU A 238 5.00 5.75 -1.88
CA LEU A 238 5.79 5.10 -2.94
C LEU A 238 4.92 4.68 -4.13
N HIS A 239 3.76 4.10 -3.86
CA HIS A 239 2.80 3.68 -4.88
C HIS A 239 2.26 4.90 -5.66
N THR A 240 1.85 5.94 -4.94
CA THR A 240 1.42 7.20 -5.57
C THR A 240 2.51 7.79 -6.46
N ALA A 241 3.77 7.82 -5.99
CA ALA A 241 4.89 8.33 -6.77
C ALA A 241 5.15 7.48 -8.03
N GLY A 242 5.09 6.15 -7.91
CA GLY A 242 5.22 5.23 -9.04
C GLY A 242 4.13 5.46 -10.08
N ASN A 243 2.88 5.56 -9.66
CA ASN A 243 1.75 5.82 -10.57
C ASN A 243 1.81 7.24 -11.19
N LEU A 244 2.26 8.25 -10.45
CA LEU A 244 2.46 9.58 -11.02
C LEU A 244 3.52 9.55 -12.12
N TYR A 245 4.62 8.85 -11.89
CA TYR A 245 5.66 8.66 -12.91
C TYR A 245 5.09 7.93 -14.13
N SER A 246 4.46 6.78 -13.94
CA SER A 246 3.90 5.95 -15.01
C SER A 246 2.82 6.68 -15.81
N ASN A 247 1.87 7.33 -15.14
CA ASN A 247 0.82 8.11 -15.80
C ASN A 247 1.37 9.30 -16.59
N THR A 248 2.43 9.94 -16.07
CA THR A 248 3.10 11.02 -16.78
C THR A 248 3.83 10.51 -18.02
N ASP A 249 4.52 9.36 -17.91
CA ASP A 249 5.22 8.75 -19.05
C ASP A 249 4.22 8.27 -20.12
N LEU A 250 3.08 7.73 -19.72
CA LEU A 250 1.97 7.42 -20.63
C LEU A 250 1.47 8.66 -21.37
N LEU A 251 1.27 9.77 -20.67
CA LEU A 251 0.75 11.02 -21.27
C LEU A 251 1.77 11.70 -22.21
N LEU A 252 3.06 11.65 -21.87
CA LEU A 252 4.09 12.32 -22.65
C LEU A 252 4.62 11.46 -23.80
N HIS A 253 4.70 10.14 -23.60
CA HIS A 253 5.40 9.24 -24.52
C HIS A 253 4.53 8.06 -24.99
N GLY A 254 3.30 7.94 -24.51
CA GLY A 254 2.39 6.83 -24.89
C GLY A 254 2.82 5.46 -24.38
N LYS A 255 3.61 5.40 -23.28
CA LYS A 255 4.20 4.16 -22.78
C LYS A 255 3.43 3.58 -21.61
N ALA A 256 3.23 2.27 -21.62
CA ALA A 256 2.79 1.52 -20.46
C ALA A 256 3.86 1.51 -19.35
N GLU A 257 3.42 1.30 -18.10
CA GLU A 257 4.33 1.25 -16.95
C GLU A 257 5.44 0.19 -17.06
N TRP A 258 5.19 -0.90 -17.78
CA TRP A 258 6.17 -1.96 -18.05
C TRP A 258 7.03 -1.71 -19.29
N GLN A 259 6.79 -0.66 -20.06
CA GLN A 259 7.55 -0.29 -21.24
C GLN A 259 8.63 0.73 -20.89
N ALA A 260 9.70 0.28 -20.26
CA ALA A 260 10.76 1.18 -19.79
C ALA A 260 11.64 1.80 -20.89
N SER A 261 11.56 1.32 -22.15
CA SER A 261 12.44 1.79 -23.23
C SER A 261 11.72 2.59 -24.32
N ALA A 262 12.46 3.49 -24.97
CA ALA A 262 11.98 4.45 -25.96
C ALA A 262 12.00 3.90 -27.40
N GLY A 263 11.55 2.71 -27.67
CA GLY A 263 11.53 2.20 -29.04
C GLY A 263 11.55 0.66 -29.08
N PRO A 264 11.49 0.04 -30.26
CA PRO A 264 11.68 -1.39 -30.37
C PRO A 264 13.07 -1.72 -29.85
N SER A 265 13.12 -2.35 -28.66
CA SER A 265 14.38 -2.79 -28.07
C SER A 265 14.86 -3.99 -28.88
N GLU A 266 16.00 -3.86 -29.54
CA GLU A 266 16.64 -5.04 -30.12
C GLU A 266 16.97 -6.03 -29.01
N LEU A 267 16.50 -7.27 -29.18
CA LEU A 267 16.70 -8.30 -28.17
C LEU A 267 18.19 -8.68 -28.09
N VAL A 268 18.69 -8.84 -26.90
CA VAL A 268 20.07 -9.26 -26.63
C VAL A 268 20.44 -10.58 -27.32
N TRP A 269 19.46 -11.40 -27.60
CA TRP A 269 19.63 -12.67 -28.32
C TRP A 269 19.97 -12.49 -29.81
N SER A 270 19.60 -11.34 -30.40
CA SER A 270 19.90 -11.01 -31.81
C SER A 270 21.13 -10.14 -31.95
N THR A 271 21.38 -9.24 -31.01
CA THR A 271 22.47 -8.24 -31.12
C THR A 271 23.68 -8.53 -30.21
N GLY A 272 23.52 -9.48 -29.29
CA GLY A 272 24.51 -9.72 -28.23
C GLY A 272 24.40 -8.73 -27.07
N VAL A 273 25.26 -8.93 -26.07
CA VAL A 273 25.37 -8.06 -24.90
C VAL A 273 26.14 -6.80 -25.30
N ASP A 274 25.45 -5.69 -25.42
CA ASP A 274 26.03 -4.38 -25.70
C ASP A 274 26.42 -3.62 -24.41
N HIS A 275 27.07 -2.49 -24.56
CA HIS A 275 27.53 -1.66 -23.45
C HIS A 275 26.35 -1.13 -22.60
N ALA A 276 25.22 -0.77 -23.22
CA ALA A 276 24.04 -0.27 -22.53
C ALA A 276 23.42 -1.36 -21.64
N PHE A 277 23.29 -2.59 -22.15
CA PHE A 277 22.82 -3.73 -21.35
C PHE A 277 23.75 -4.01 -20.17
N ALA A 278 25.06 -4.05 -20.40
CA ALA A 278 26.04 -4.32 -19.34
C ALA A 278 26.00 -3.25 -18.24
N MET A 279 25.92 -1.96 -18.63
CA MET A 279 25.80 -0.85 -17.66
C MET A 279 24.49 -0.90 -16.88
N THR A 280 23.37 -1.19 -17.55
CA THR A 280 22.06 -1.32 -16.87
C THR A 280 22.08 -2.49 -15.89
N LEU A 281 22.68 -3.61 -16.26
CA LEU A 281 22.83 -4.77 -15.37
C LEU A 281 23.70 -4.42 -14.15
N ALA A 282 24.82 -3.74 -14.35
CA ALA A 282 25.66 -3.27 -13.25
C ALA A 282 24.91 -2.32 -12.31
N ALA A 283 24.18 -1.34 -12.86
CA ALA A 283 23.35 -0.42 -12.10
C ALA A 283 22.25 -1.17 -11.32
N PHE A 284 21.56 -2.12 -11.95
CA PHE A 284 20.56 -2.98 -11.31
C PHE A 284 21.13 -3.72 -10.10
N LEU A 285 22.30 -4.33 -10.23
CA LEU A 285 22.95 -5.06 -9.13
C LEU A 285 23.35 -4.13 -7.99
N VAL A 286 23.93 -2.97 -8.29
CA VAL A 286 24.32 -1.96 -7.28
C VAL A 286 23.12 -1.43 -6.54
N VAL A 287 22.06 -1.03 -7.26
CA VAL A 287 20.84 -0.49 -6.66
C VAL A 287 20.11 -1.56 -5.84
N SER A 288 20.06 -2.81 -6.32
CA SER A 288 19.48 -3.94 -5.58
C SER A 288 20.24 -4.22 -4.28
N ALA A 289 21.57 -4.17 -4.30
CA ALA A 289 22.39 -4.29 -3.10
C ALA A 289 22.12 -3.11 -2.13
N GLY A 290 22.02 -1.89 -2.63
CA GLY A 290 21.65 -0.71 -1.86
C GLY A 290 20.27 -0.84 -1.22
N ALA A 291 19.27 -1.30 -1.98
CA ALA A 291 17.92 -1.59 -1.48
C ALA A 291 17.96 -2.61 -0.35
N TRP A 292 18.65 -3.72 -0.55
CA TRP A 292 18.81 -4.76 0.48
C TRP A 292 19.41 -4.22 1.78
N LEU A 293 20.48 -3.40 1.69
CA LEU A 293 21.09 -2.76 2.86
C LEU A 293 20.12 -1.79 3.56
N ALA A 294 19.35 -1.01 2.79
CA ALA A 294 18.35 -0.10 3.32
C ALA A 294 17.21 -0.86 4.02
N TYR A 295 16.74 -1.98 3.47
CA TYR A 295 15.76 -2.86 4.12
C TYR A 295 16.31 -3.46 5.42
N ARG A 296 17.56 -3.86 5.45
CA ARG A 296 18.22 -4.31 6.70
C ARG A 296 18.28 -3.21 7.74
N GLY A 297 18.62 -1.98 7.34
CA GLY A 297 18.60 -0.81 8.22
C GLY A 297 17.20 -0.51 8.76
N LEU A 298 16.17 -0.62 7.93
CA LEU A 298 14.78 -0.45 8.34
C LEU A 298 14.37 -1.56 9.34
N ALA A 299 14.69 -2.82 9.07
CA ALA A 299 14.40 -3.94 9.95
C ALA A 299 15.05 -3.77 11.34
N ALA A 300 16.26 -3.23 11.41
CA ALA A 300 16.93 -2.96 12.68
C ALA A 300 16.19 -1.91 13.53
N THR A 301 15.44 -0.99 12.91
CA THR A 301 14.62 -0.01 13.67
C THR A 301 13.36 -0.63 14.26
N ALA A 302 12.80 -1.65 13.64
CA ALA A 302 11.59 -2.36 14.10
C ALA A 302 11.86 -3.20 15.36
N THR A 303 13.10 -3.64 15.58
CA THR A 303 13.50 -4.48 16.73
C THR A 303 13.93 -3.68 17.96
N THR A 304 14.07 -2.35 17.87
CA THR A 304 14.45 -1.52 19.01
C THR A 304 13.19 -1.15 19.81
N PRO A 305 13.03 -1.62 21.06
CA PRO A 305 11.92 -1.20 21.90
C PRO A 305 11.93 0.33 22.03
N ALA A 306 10.76 0.97 21.93
CA ALA A 306 10.65 2.38 22.23
C ALA A 306 11.16 2.61 23.67
N THR A 307 12.21 3.39 23.82
CA THR A 307 12.69 3.81 25.15
C THR A 307 11.53 4.54 25.83
N PRO A 308 11.07 4.11 27.02
CA PRO A 308 10.01 4.84 27.72
C PRO A 308 10.49 6.28 27.93
N PRO A 309 9.60 7.28 27.84
CA PRO A 309 9.98 8.68 28.07
C PRO A 309 10.65 8.81 29.44
N SER A 310 11.90 9.21 29.44
CA SER A 310 12.67 9.53 30.65
C SER A 310 12.02 10.75 31.27
N GLY A 311 11.19 10.53 32.29
CA GLY A 311 10.62 11.63 33.07
C GLY A 311 9.24 11.35 33.61
N GLN A 312 9.12 10.39 34.52
CA GLN A 312 8.18 10.41 35.62
C GLN A 312 8.80 9.62 36.78
N ILE A 313 9.61 10.30 37.56
CA ILE A 313 9.86 9.95 38.95
C ILE A 313 9.17 11.03 39.80
#